data_6f311e8031fdd0e07f378215abe04324
#
_entry.id   6f311e8031fdd0e07f378215abe04324
#
_cell.length_a   1.000
_cell.length_b   1.000
_cell.length_c   1.000
_cell.angle_alpha   90.00
_cell.angle_beta   90.00
_cell.angle_gamma   90.00
#
_symmetry.space_group_name_H-M   'P 1'
#
loop_
_entity.id
_entity.type
_entity.pdbx_description
1 polymer ?
#
loop_
_entity_poly.entity_id
_entity_poly.type
_entity_poly.pdbx_seq_one_letter_code
_entity_poly.pdbx_strand_id
1 'polypeptide(L)'
;MEKTVRILEQSALSTRKYTDKKSGLEKVMNAVTFKLTDGVDTFLGEVTGERAVNCPMYDKNYFYRVQCSMVVRDWQSQQTGEQMQATTIYIDKISLA
;
A
#
# COMPACT_ATOMS: atom_id res chain seq x y z
N MET A 1 -7.14 1.34 11.29
CA MET A 1 -6.18 2.24 11.95
C MET A 1 -6.25 3.62 11.31
N GLU A 2 -6.33 4.66 12.10
CA GLU A 2 -6.35 6.03 11.62
C GLU A 2 -5.15 6.78 12.20
N LYS A 3 -4.42 7.52 11.36
CA LYS A 3 -3.25 8.29 11.78
C LYS A 3 -3.20 9.63 11.06
N THR A 4 -2.63 10.63 11.73
CA THR A 4 -2.23 11.88 11.10
C THR A 4 -0.77 11.77 10.71
N VAL A 5 -0.47 11.98 9.43
CA VAL A 5 0.84 11.72 8.85
C VAL A 5 1.30 12.83 7.93
N ARG A 6 2.61 12.84 7.66
CA ARG A 6 3.21 13.56 6.53
C ARG A 6 3.65 12.56 5.47
N ILE A 7 3.52 12.95 4.22
CA ILE A 7 4.00 12.14 3.10
C ILE A 7 5.46 12.50 2.86
N LEU A 8 6.34 11.50 3.00
CA LEU A 8 7.77 11.67 2.72
C LEU A 8 8.06 11.40 1.26
N GLU A 9 7.45 10.37 0.69
CA GLU A 9 7.60 9.99 -0.71
C GLU A 9 6.28 9.42 -1.23
N GLN A 10 6.00 9.66 -2.50
CA GLN A 10 4.89 9.07 -3.22
C GLN A 10 5.42 8.53 -4.54
N SER A 11 5.18 7.25 -4.82
CA SER A 11 5.62 6.65 -6.07
C SER A 11 4.74 7.06 -7.24
N ALA A 12 5.24 6.88 -8.46
CA ALA A 12 4.39 6.89 -9.63
C ALA A 12 3.48 5.67 -9.62
N LEU A 13 2.42 5.71 -10.43
CA LEU A 13 1.56 4.55 -10.63
C LEU A 13 2.38 3.37 -11.14
N SER A 14 2.27 2.24 -10.47
CA SER A 14 2.88 0.98 -10.89
C SER A 14 1.80 -0.04 -11.21
N THR A 15 2.12 -0.96 -12.10
CA THR A 15 1.23 -2.02 -12.52
C THR A 15 1.90 -3.35 -12.27
N ARG A 16 1.21 -4.24 -11.55
CA ARG A 16 1.68 -5.59 -11.24
C ARG A 16 0.77 -6.61 -11.87
N LYS A 17 1.35 -7.66 -12.44
CA LYS A 17 0.60 -8.80 -12.95
C LYS A 17 0.55 -9.89 -11.90
N TYR A 18 -0.61 -10.52 -11.77
CA TYR A 18 -0.77 -11.66 -10.87
C TYR A 18 -1.77 -12.66 -11.47
N THR A 19 -1.68 -13.90 -11.02
CA THR A 19 -2.61 -14.94 -11.44
C THR A 19 -3.67 -15.14 -10.37
N ASP A 20 -4.94 -14.98 -10.75
CA ASP A 20 -6.06 -15.24 -9.85
C ASP A 20 -6.14 -16.75 -9.60
N LYS A 21 -6.05 -17.14 -8.32
CA LYS A 21 -6.08 -18.55 -7.93
C LYS A 21 -7.44 -19.23 -8.21
N LYS A 22 -8.52 -18.46 -8.22
CA LYS A 22 -9.87 -19.00 -8.45
C LYS A 22 -10.15 -19.26 -9.92
N SER A 23 -9.75 -18.34 -10.80
CA SER A 23 -10.07 -18.41 -12.22
C SER A 23 -8.90 -18.89 -13.08
N GLY A 24 -7.68 -18.87 -12.54
CA GLY A 24 -6.46 -19.15 -13.29
C GLY A 24 -6.08 -18.07 -14.31
N LEU A 25 -6.84 -16.97 -14.35
CA LEU A 25 -6.61 -15.89 -15.29
C LEU A 25 -5.54 -14.93 -14.77
N GLU A 26 -4.75 -14.39 -15.70
CA GLU A 26 -3.81 -13.33 -15.41
C GLU A 26 -4.57 -12.02 -15.23
N LYS A 27 -4.34 -11.35 -14.11
CA LYS A 27 -4.94 -10.06 -13.78
C LYS A 27 -3.86 -9.03 -13.51
N VAL A 28 -4.26 -7.76 -13.59
CA VAL A 28 -3.38 -6.62 -13.38
C VAL A 28 -3.86 -5.86 -12.16
N MET A 29 -2.92 -5.48 -11.29
CA MET A 29 -3.20 -4.63 -10.14
C MET A 29 -2.38 -3.35 -10.24
N ASN A 30 -3.07 -2.21 -10.15
CA ASN A 30 -2.43 -0.90 -10.07
C ASN A 30 -2.16 -0.55 -8.61
N ALA A 31 -1.03 0.11 -8.36
CA ALA A 31 -0.65 0.50 -7.03
C ALA A 31 0.17 1.80 -7.02
N VAL A 32 -0.03 2.59 -5.97
CA VAL A 32 0.82 3.74 -5.62
C VAL A 32 1.31 3.51 -4.20
N THR A 33 2.62 3.60 -3.99
CA THR A 33 3.24 3.39 -2.69
C THR A 33 3.59 4.72 -2.06
N PHE A 34 3.26 4.87 -0.79
CA PHE A 34 3.56 6.05 0.01
C PHE A 34 4.52 5.69 1.13
N LYS A 35 5.49 6.55 1.35
CA LYS A 35 6.29 6.53 2.57
C LYS A 35 5.77 7.63 3.48
N LEU A 36 5.30 7.24 4.65
CA LEU A 36 4.56 8.10 5.57
C LEU A 36 5.27 8.14 6.92
N THR A 37 5.12 9.26 7.62
CA THR A 37 5.57 9.35 9.02
C THR A 37 4.50 10.02 9.88
N ASP A 38 4.33 9.52 11.09
CA ASP A 38 3.50 10.15 12.13
C ASP A 38 4.31 11.05 13.07
N GLY A 39 5.59 11.26 12.76
CA GLY A 39 6.52 12.01 13.60
C GLY A 39 7.35 11.14 14.53
N VAL A 40 6.95 9.90 14.73
CA VAL A 40 7.66 8.90 15.57
C VAL A 40 8.14 7.75 14.70
N ASP A 41 7.21 7.15 13.96
CA ASP A 41 7.48 6.01 13.10
C ASP A 41 7.36 6.37 11.63
N THR A 42 8.08 5.65 10.79
CA THR A 42 8.00 5.72 9.34
C THR A 42 7.53 4.38 8.82
N PHE A 43 6.56 4.40 7.92
CA PHE A 43 6.00 3.16 7.37
C PHE A 43 5.60 3.34 5.91
N LEU A 44 5.43 2.21 5.22
CA LEU A 44 4.99 2.19 3.83
C LEU A 44 3.51 1.82 3.80
N GLY A 45 2.75 2.54 2.97
CA GLY A 45 1.34 2.23 2.72
C GLY A 45 1.06 2.20 1.23
N GLU A 46 0.09 1.41 0.82
CA GLU A 46 -0.28 1.26 -0.59
C GLU A 46 -1.73 1.67 -0.83
N VAL A 47 -1.95 2.39 -1.92
CA VAL A 47 -3.27 2.57 -2.53
C VAL A 47 -3.32 1.66 -3.74
N THR A 48 -4.33 0.82 -3.84
CA THR A 48 -4.44 -0.20 -4.89
C THR A 48 -5.73 -0.07 -5.70
N GLY A 49 -5.74 -0.71 -6.86
CA GLY A 49 -6.90 -0.79 -7.72
C GLY A 49 -7.20 0.52 -8.43
N GLU A 50 -8.48 0.76 -8.67
CA GLU A 50 -8.95 1.95 -9.37
C GLU A 50 -8.60 3.25 -8.64
N ARG A 51 -8.55 3.21 -7.33
CA ARG A 51 -8.15 4.36 -6.51
C ARG A 51 -6.69 4.75 -6.76
N ALA A 52 -5.83 3.79 -7.10
CA ALA A 52 -4.45 4.08 -7.47
C ALA A 52 -4.36 4.82 -8.80
N VAL A 53 -5.18 4.44 -9.77
CA VAL A 53 -5.24 5.10 -11.09
C VAL A 53 -5.66 6.56 -10.94
N ASN A 54 -6.60 6.83 -10.05
CA ASN A 54 -7.15 8.17 -9.83
C ASN A 54 -6.43 8.94 -8.71
N CYS A 55 -5.36 8.37 -8.16
CA CYS A 55 -4.64 8.96 -7.04
C CYS A 55 -3.90 10.24 -7.48
N PRO A 56 -4.20 11.39 -6.86
CA PRO A 56 -3.48 12.62 -7.17
C PRO A 56 -2.08 12.61 -6.55
N MET A 57 -1.21 13.46 -7.05
CA MET A 57 0.06 13.75 -6.39
C MET A 57 -0.20 14.70 -5.23
N TYR A 58 -0.03 14.20 -4.00
CA TYR A 58 -0.29 14.99 -2.80
C TYR A 58 0.88 15.92 -2.50
N ASP A 59 0.56 17.11 -1.98
CA ASP A 59 1.57 18.07 -1.53
C ASP A 59 2.20 17.57 -0.23
N LYS A 60 3.51 17.43 -0.21
CA LYS A 60 4.28 16.92 0.94
C LYS A 60 4.36 17.92 2.10
N ASN A 61 3.93 19.15 1.89
CA ASN A 61 4.01 20.20 2.91
C ASN A 61 2.82 20.20 3.87
N TYR A 62 1.79 19.37 3.60
CA TYR A 62 0.61 19.29 4.44
C TYR A 62 0.57 18.02 5.27
N PHE A 63 -0.18 18.08 6.37
CA PHE A 63 -0.54 16.90 7.14
C PHE A 63 -1.80 16.28 6.57
N TYR A 64 -1.86 14.96 6.60
CA TYR A 64 -3.00 14.19 6.11
C TYR A 64 -3.49 13.22 7.17
N ARG A 65 -4.79 13.00 7.19
CA ARG A 65 -5.38 11.93 7.97
C ARG A 65 -5.59 10.74 7.05
N VAL A 66 -5.01 9.61 7.44
CA VAL A 66 -5.11 8.37 6.67
C VAL A 66 -5.82 7.30 7.47
N GLN A 67 -6.72 6.59 6.81
CA GLN A 67 -7.30 5.36 7.34
C GLN A 67 -6.62 4.20 6.65
N CYS A 68 -6.12 3.26 7.45
CA CYS A 68 -5.31 2.15 6.97
C CYS A 68 -5.84 0.83 7.47
N SER A 69 -5.66 -0.19 6.64
CA SER A 69 -5.89 -1.59 6.99
C SER A 69 -4.57 -2.34 6.91
N MET A 70 -4.31 -3.21 7.88
CA MET A 70 -3.13 -4.06 7.86
C MET A 70 -3.54 -5.48 7.52
N VAL A 71 -2.82 -6.09 6.57
CA VAL A 71 -3.03 -7.47 6.15
C VAL A 71 -1.74 -8.24 6.31
N VAL A 72 -1.81 -9.33 7.05
CA VAL A 72 -0.69 -10.26 7.20
C VAL A 72 -0.84 -11.35 6.14
N ARG A 73 0.21 -11.58 5.38
CA ARG A 73 0.28 -12.66 4.40
C ARG A 73 1.24 -13.72 4.87
N ASP A 74 0.81 -14.96 4.78
CA ASP A 74 1.63 -16.13 5.08
C ASP A 74 1.85 -16.89 3.78
N TRP A 75 3.10 -17.29 3.54
CA TRP A 75 3.42 -18.17 2.42
C TRP A 75 4.64 -19.01 2.77
N GLN A 76 4.82 -20.08 2.03
CA GLN A 76 5.99 -20.93 2.16
C GLN A 76 6.96 -20.61 1.03
N SER A 77 8.22 -20.36 1.39
CA SER A 77 9.26 -20.11 0.39
C SER A 77 9.51 -21.38 -0.41
N GLN A 78 9.46 -21.28 -1.73
CA GLN A 78 9.74 -22.39 -2.65
C GLN A 78 11.22 -22.77 -2.66
N GLN A 79 12.10 -21.83 -2.30
CA GLN A 79 13.54 -22.06 -2.30
C GLN A 79 14.03 -22.74 -1.03
N THR A 80 13.52 -22.36 0.12
CA THR A 80 14.01 -22.83 1.41
C THR A 80 12.99 -23.70 2.17
N GLY A 81 11.73 -23.66 1.76
CA GLY A 81 10.64 -24.33 2.48
C GLY A 81 10.25 -23.63 3.79
N GLU A 82 10.85 -22.48 4.09
CA GLU A 82 10.54 -21.74 5.30
C GLU A 82 9.18 -21.06 5.21
N GLN A 83 8.49 -21.01 6.36
CA GLN A 83 7.27 -20.24 6.50
C GLN A 83 7.60 -18.74 6.55
N MET A 84 7.03 -17.99 5.62
CA MET A 84 7.28 -16.55 5.50
C MET A 84 6.02 -15.78 5.89
N GLN A 85 6.23 -14.61 6.49
CA GLN A 85 5.15 -13.69 6.83
C GLN A 85 5.54 -12.27 6.44
N ALA A 86 4.57 -11.51 5.95
CA ALA A 86 4.75 -10.09 5.69
C ALA A 86 3.47 -9.34 5.99
N THR A 87 3.62 -8.12 6.53
CA THR A 87 2.50 -7.22 6.78
C THR A 87 2.48 -6.16 5.71
N THR A 88 1.34 -6.00 5.05
CA THR A 88 1.10 -4.92 4.10
C THR A 88 0.08 -3.95 4.70
N ILE A 89 0.38 -2.67 4.63
CA ILE A 89 -0.52 -1.61 5.06
C ILE A 89 -1.17 -1.03 3.81
N TYR A 90 -2.51 -1.12 3.75
CA TYR A 90 -3.29 -0.51 2.68
C TYR A 90 -3.89 0.78 3.18
N ILE A 91 -3.81 1.82 2.36
CA ILE A 91 -4.42 3.11 2.66
C ILE A 91 -5.83 3.10 2.06
N ASP A 92 -6.83 3.15 2.93
CA ASP A 92 -8.23 3.11 2.51
C ASP A 92 -8.77 4.51 2.21
N LYS A 93 -8.26 5.52 2.90
CA LYS A 93 -8.69 6.90 2.73
C LYS A 93 -7.58 7.88 3.12
N ILE A 94 -7.44 8.94 2.34
CA ILE A 94 -6.53 10.07 2.63
C ILE A 94 -7.35 11.35 2.54
N SER A 95 -7.24 12.20 3.57
CA SER A 95 -7.86 13.53 3.58
C SER A 95 -6.94 14.52 4.29
N LEU A 96 -7.10 15.81 3.99
CA LEU A 96 -6.38 16.85 4.72
C LEU A 96 -6.75 16.80 6.21
N ALA A 97 -5.74 16.88 7.03
CA ALA A 97 -5.93 16.93 8.48
C ALA A 97 -6.40 18.32 8.94
#